data_2a1885fef0786ba049a1f8ad2e55eafa
#
_entry.id   2a1885fef0786ba049a1f8ad2e55eafa
#
_cell.length_a   1.000
_cell.length_b   1.000
_cell.length_c   1.000
_cell.angle_alpha   90.00
_cell.angle_beta   90.00
_cell.angle_gamma   90.00
#
_symmetry.space_group_name_H-M   'P 1'
#
loop_
_entity.id
_entity.type
_entity.pdbx_description
1 polymer ?
#
loop_
_entity_poly.entity_id
_entity_poly.type
_entity_poly.pdbx_seq_one_letter_code
_entity_poly.pdbx_strand_id
1 'polypeptide(L)'
;MSVPGAAATLDELPLRDDLRGKSPYGAPQLNVPVRLNTNENPHPPTAALIDDVTASVRSAAAELHRYPDRDAVALRTDLAAYLSAATGVTVGVDNVWAANGSNEILQQLLQAFGGPGRSAIGFVPSYSMHPIISDGTQTRWLVANRAGDFSLDAAVAATAIKEHTPDIVFVASPNNPSGQSATPDELRALLDAMDRGVMIVDEAYGEFSSQPSAIELIEQFPTRLIVTRTMSKAFAFAGGRLGYLIAAPAVIEAMLLVRLPYHLSALTQAAARAALRHADDTLGSVATLIEERERVAKALTDMGFRVIPSDANFVLFGEFADAPGTWQRYLDAGVLIRDVGIPGYLRTTIGLADENDALLAASARIGAS
;
A
#
# COMPACT_ATOMS: atom_id res chain seq x y z
N MET A 1 7.40 41.20 -5.60
CA MET A 1 8.81 41.31 -5.13
C MET A 1 9.38 39.91 -5.20
N SER A 2 10.28 39.65 -6.14
CA SER A 2 11.04 38.40 -6.16
C SER A 2 12.07 38.46 -5.04
N VAL A 3 12.21 37.39 -4.28
CA VAL A 3 13.31 37.25 -3.30
C VAL A 3 14.61 37.32 -4.11
N PRO A 4 15.50 38.32 -3.89
CA PRO A 4 16.77 38.39 -4.62
C PRO A 4 17.74 37.39 -3.98
N GLY A 5 18.25 36.47 -4.78
CA GLY A 5 19.30 35.56 -4.40
C GLY A 5 19.47 34.53 -5.51
N ALA A 6 20.69 34.14 -5.85
CA ALA A 6 20.92 32.96 -6.64
C ALA A 6 20.17 31.79 -5.98
N ALA A 7 19.37 31.05 -6.76
CA ALA A 7 18.64 29.91 -6.22
C ALA A 7 19.67 28.92 -5.65
N ALA A 8 19.65 28.70 -4.33
CA ALA A 8 20.50 27.72 -3.68
C ALA A 8 20.20 26.35 -4.28
N THR A 9 21.24 25.59 -4.54
CA THR A 9 21.11 24.20 -5.03
C THR A 9 20.97 23.25 -3.84
N LEU A 10 20.45 22.05 -4.10
CA LEU A 10 20.30 21.02 -3.07
C LEU A 10 21.66 20.67 -2.40
N ASP A 11 22.73 20.69 -3.19
CA ASP A 11 24.08 20.37 -2.71
C ASP A 11 24.67 21.44 -1.77
N GLU A 12 24.20 22.66 -1.85
CA GLU A 12 24.61 23.76 -0.94
C GLU A 12 23.91 23.73 0.42
N LEU A 13 22.87 22.90 0.58
CA LEU A 13 22.16 22.74 1.85
C LEU A 13 22.93 21.80 2.80
N PRO A 14 22.87 22.03 4.12
CA PRO A 14 23.47 21.13 5.11
C PRO A 14 22.61 19.86 5.30
N LEU A 15 22.38 19.13 4.21
CA LEU A 15 21.64 17.87 4.24
C LEU A 15 22.42 16.79 4.97
N ARG A 16 21.70 15.87 5.61
CA ARG A 16 22.28 14.62 6.09
C ARG A 16 22.95 13.89 4.91
N ASP A 17 24.12 13.28 5.15
CA ASP A 17 24.90 12.65 4.09
C ASP A 17 24.17 11.48 3.43
N ASP A 18 23.37 10.74 4.20
CA ASP A 18 22.56 9.63 3.73
C ASP A 18 21.39 10.03 2.79
N LEU A 19 21.08 11.33 2.70
CA LEU A 19 20.07 11.85 1.75
C LEU A 19 20.67 12.42 0.47
N ARG A 20 21.99 12.64 0.43
CA ARG A 20 22.65 13.19 -0.76
C ARG A 20 22.59 12.21 -1.94
N GLY A 21 22.33 12.75 -3.13
CA GLY A 21 22.22 11.97 -4.36
C GLY A 21 20.94 11.14 -4.50
N LYS A 22 20.01 11.19 -3.54
CA LYS A 22 18.71 10.52 -3.66
C LYS A 22 17.73 11.36 -4.50
N SER A 23 16.88 10.67 -5.26
CA SER A 23 15.80 11.29 -6.03
C SER A 23 14.47 11.16 -5.28
N PRO A 24 13.58 12.18 -5.36
CA PRO A 24 12.26 12.09 -4.77
C PRO A 24 11.44 10.97 -5.43
N TYR A 25 10.73 10.19 -4.62
CA TYR A 25 9.80 9.19 -5.11
C TYR A 25 8.53 9.86 -5.64
N GLY A 26 8.05 9.40 -6.80
CA GLY A 26 6.76 9.81 -7.36
C GLY A 26 6.36 8.95 -8.54
N ALA A 27 5.05 8.70 -8.68
CA ALA A 27 4.51 8.15 -9.90
C ALA A 27 4.36 9.29 -10.93
N PRO A 28 4.59 9.05 -12.23
CA PRO A 28 4.29 10.04 -13.26
C PRO A 28 2.82 10.48 -13.18
N GLN A 29 2.60 11.79 -13.19
CA GLN A 29 1.27 12.40 -13.26
C GLN A 29 1.16 13.12 -14.61
N LEU A 30 0.76 12.36 -15.63
CA LEU A 30 0.64 12.84 -17.00
C LEU A 30 -0.83 12.96 -17.38
N ASN A 31 -1.14 13.98 -18.18
CA ASN A 31 -2.50 14.19 -18.69
C ASN A 31 -2.68 13.35 -19.96
N VAL A 32 -3.16 12.13 -19.81
CA VAL A 32 -3.45 11.17 -20.87
C VAL A 32 -4.86 10.60 -20.71
N PRO A 33 -5.48 10.08 -21.79
CA PRO A 33 -6.84 9.55 -21.74
C PRO A 33 -7.04 8.43 -20.72
N VAL A 34 -6.10 7.50 -20.61
CA VAL A 34 -6.21 6.30 -19.75
C VAL A 34 -5.04 6.25 -18.76
N ARG A 35 -5.36 6.24 -17.45
CA ARG A 35 -4.37 6.29 -16.37
C ARG A 35 -4.46 5.04 -15.50
N LEU A 36 -3.58 4.08 -15.73
CA LEU A 36 -3.53 2.77 -15.06
C LEU A 36 -2.18 2.55 -14.31
N ASN A 37 -1.63 3.59 -13.68
CA ASN A 37 -0.27 3.56 -13.12
C ASN A 37 -0.18 3.60 -11.59
N THR A 38 -1.25 3.95 -10.86
CA THR A 38 -1.22 4.25 -9.41
C THR A 38 -2.05 3.32 -8.54
N ASN A 39 -2.66 2.28 -9.13
CA ASN A 39 -3.47 1.28 -8.42
C ASN A 39 -4.64 1.93 -7.65
N GLU A 40 -5.27 2.93 -8.23
CA GLU A 40 -6.50 3.53 -7.70
C GLU A 40 -7.70 2.64 -8.04
N ASN A 41 -8.76 2.72 -7.25
CA ASN A 41 -10.06 2.17 -7.64
C ASN A 41 -10.69 3.15 -8.65
N PRO A 42 -11.02 2.72 -9.88
CA PRO A 42 -11.51 3.61 -10.91
C PRO A 42 -12.99 3.99 -10.74
N HIS A 43 -13.73 3.26 -9.88
CA HIS A 43 -15.14 3.50 -9.67
C HIS A 43 -15.35 4.78 -8.85
N PRO A 44 -16.13 5.76 -9.37
CA PRO A 44 -16.46 6.95 -8.59
C PRO A 44 -17.38 6.57 -7.41
N PRO A 45 -17.35 7.34 -6.31
CA PRO A 45 -18.25 7.12 -5.19
C PRO A 45 -19.72 7.31 -5.62
N THR A 46 -20.62 6.55 -4.99
CA THR A 46 -22.08 6.69 -5.22
C THR A 46 -22.60 8.05 -4.77
N ALA A 47 -23.74 8.49 -5.32
CA ALA A 47 -24.37 9.74 -4.90
C ALA A 47 -24.68 9.74 -3.39
N ALA A 48 -25.17 8.62 -2.85
CA ALA A 48 -25.43 8.47 -1.42
C ALA A 48 -24.17 8.66 -0.56
N LEU A 49 -23.04 8.09 -0.99
CA LEU A 49 -21.76 8.28 -0.32
C LEU A 49 -21.29 9.74 -0.42
N ILE A 50 -21.41 10.37 -1.59
CA ILE A 50 -21.06 11.80 -1.77
C ILE A 50 -21.89 12.69 -0.84
N ASP A 51 -23.20 12.47 -0.74
CA ASP A 51 -24.10 13.23 0.11
C ASP A 51 -23.73 13.06 1.59
N ASP A 52 -23.47 11.84 2.05
CA ASP A 52 -23.08 11.57 3.44
C ASP A 52 -21.70 12.15 3.79
N VAL A 53 -20.72 12.00 2.91
CA VAL A 53 -19.40 12.64 3.07
C VAL A 53 -19.55 14.15 3.14
N THR A 54 -20.34 14.75 2.25
CA THR A 54 -20.57 16.20 2.23
C THR A 54 -21.23 16.70 3.52
N ALA A 55 -22.26 16.00 4.02
CA ALA A 55 -22.94 16.34 5.28
C ALA A 55 -21.99 16.21 6.48
N SER A 56 -21.23 15.11 6.55
CA SER A 56 -20.26 14.84 7.61
C SER A 56 -19.14 15.87 7.65
N VAL A 57 -18.56 16.20 6.49
CA VAL A 57 -17.50 17.20 6.34
C VAL A 57 -18.03 18.60 6.66
N ARG A 58 -19.25 18.95 6.23
CA ARG A 58 -19.91 20.22 6.58
C ARG A 58 -20.04 20.37 8.10
N SER A 59 -20.47 19.32 8.79
CA SER A 59 -20.58 19.34 10.26
C SER A 59 -19.23 19.53 10.92
N ALA A 60 -18.20 18.80 10.48
CA ALA A 60 -16.84 18.93 11.00
C ALA A 60 -16.25 20.33 10.69
N ALA A 61 -16.57 20.91 9.54
CA ALA A 61 -16.07 22.24 9.15
C ALA A 61 -16.54 23.36 10.07
N ALA A 62 -17.73 23.23 10.71
CA ALA A 62 -18.22 24.20 11.68
C ALA A 62 -17.33 24.29 12.94
N GLU A 63 -16.57 23.24 13.23
CA GLU A 63 -15.73 23.12 14.42
C GLU A 63 -14.22 23.27 14.13
N LEU A 64 -13.81 23.67 12.90
CA LEU A 64 -12.39 23.78 12.50
C LEU A 64 -11.57 24.78 13.31
N HIS A 65 -12.18 25.63 14.10
CA HIS A 65 -11.51 26.52 15.03
C HIS A 65 -10.96 25.77 16.29
N ARG A 66 -11.23 24.48 16.41
CA ARG A 66 -10.77 23.60 17.47
C ARG A 66 -9.93 22.44 16.89
N TYR A 67 -9.02 21.90 17.73
CA TYR A 67 -8.31 20.70 17.37
C TYR A 67 -9.27 19.50 17.24
N PRO A 68 -8.99 18.53 16.35
CA PRO A 68 -9.78 17.32 16.21
C PRO A 68 -9.68 16.41 17.45
N ASP A 69 -10.50 15.36 17.49
CA ASP A 69 -10.26 14.25 18.42
C ASP A 69 -8.83 13.72 18.20
N ARG A 70 -8.02 13.89 19.24
CA ARG A 70 -6.59 13.57 19.23
C ARG A 70 -6.31 12.11 18.94
N ASP A 71 -7.14 11.22 19.44
CA ASP A 71 -6.96 9.78 19.40
C ASP A 71 -7.89 9.11 18.38
N ALA A 72 -8.71 9.91 17.66
CA ALA A 72 -9.67 9.48 16.62
C ALA A 72 -10.52 8.28 17.07
N VAL A 73 -11.01 8.29 18.32
CA VAL A 73 -11.65 7.14 18.97
C VAL A 73 -12.87 6.65 18.18
N ALA A 74 -13.74 7.58 17.75
CA ALA A 74 -14.92 7.22 16.97
C ALA A 74 -14.58 6.56 15.63
N LEU A 75 -13.56 7.07 14.92
CA LEU A 75 -13.08 6.46 13.66
C LEU A 75 -12.47 5.07 13.90
N ARG A 76 -11.64 4.93 14.94
CA ARG A 76 -11.02 3.64 15.30
C ARG A 76 -12.06 2.60 15.71
N THR A 77 -13.16 3.03 16.35
CA THR A 77 -14.31 2.16 16.68
C THR A 77 -15.02 1.69 15.39
N ASP A 78 -15.27 2.60 14.44
CA ASP A 78 -15.90 2.25 13.16
C ASP A 78 -15.00 1.30 12.34
N LEU A 79 -13.68 1.54 12.31
CA LEU A 79 -12.70 0.64 11.67
C LEU A 79 -12.66 -0.74 12.33
N ALA A 80 -12.70 -0.81 13.67
CA ALA A 80 -12.71 -2.06 14.41
C ALA A 80 -13.97 -2.89 14.09
N ALA A 81 -15.13 -2.23 14.02
CA ALA A 81 -16.39 -2.88 13.63
C ALA A 81 -16.34 -3.42 12.20
N TYR A 82 -15.86 -2.62 11.24
CA TYR A 82 -15.65 -3.04 9.85
C TYR A 82 -14.74 -4.26 9.77
N LEU A 83 -13.57 -4.20 10.44
CA LEU A 83 -12.60 -5.29 10.42
C LEU A 83 -13.16 -6.57 11.02
N SER A 84 -13.90 -6.47 12.12
CA SER A 84 -14.53 -7.65 12.77
C SER A 84 -15.54 -8.31 11.82
N ALA A 85 -16.35 -7.50 11.12
CA ALA A 85 -17.30 -8.02 10.14
C ALA A 85 -16.60 -8.64 8.92
N ALA A 86 -15.54 -8.00 8.41
CA ALA A 86 -14.85 -8.43 7.20
C ALA A 86 -13.96 -9.68 7.41
N THR A 87 -13.40 -9.87 8.61
CA THR A 87 -12.42 -10.96 8.87
C THR A 87 -12.98 -12.08 9.77
N GLY A 88 -14.10 -11.86 10.44
CA GLY A 88 -14.62 -12.78 11.47
C GLY A 88 -13.81 -12.79 12.77
N VAL A 89 -12.73 -12.02 12.87
CA VAL A 89 -11.92 -11.87 14.09
C VAL A 89 -12.45 -10.72 14.92
N THR A 90 -12.59 -10.90 16.23
CA THR A 90 -12.99 -9.81 17.11
C THR A 90 -11.87 -8.78 17.24
N VAL A 91 -12.09 -7.58 16.69
CA VAL A 91 -11.17 -6.44 16.78
C VAL A 91 -11.81 -5.36 17.65
N GLY A 92 -11.11 -4.92 18.69
CA GLY A 92 -11.53 -3.79 19.53
C GLY A 92 -10.90 -2.47 19.11
N VAL A 93 -11.42 -1.35 19.62
CA VAL A 93 -10.86 -0.01 19.38
C VAL A 93 -9.38 0.08 19.80
N ASP A 94 -8.99 -0.64 20.84
CA ASP A 94 -7.62 -0.67 21.37
C ASP A 94 -6.66 -1.49 20.48
N ASN A 95 -7.17 -2.19 19.49
CA ASN A 95 -6.37 -2.91 18.50
C ASN A 95 -6.10 -2.08 17.21
N VAL A 96 -6.71 -0.92 17.06
CA VAL A 96 -6.65 -0.14 15.81
C VAL A 96 -5.98 1.20 16.03
N TRP A 97 -5.07 1.58 15.14
CA TRP A 97 -4.51 2.93 15.04
C TRP A 97 -4.72 3.48 13.64
N ALA A 98 -5.01 4.78 13.50
CA ALA A 98 -5.29 5.44 12.22
C ALA A 98 -4.36 6.63 11.99
N ALA A 99 -3.94 6.87 10.71
CA ALA A 99 -3.08 7.99 10.32
C ALA A 99 -3.31 8.40 8.84
N ASN A 100 -2.55 9.41 8.34
CA ASN A 100 -2.71 9.97 7.00
C ASN A 100 -2.18 9.04 5.89
N GLY A 101 -2.85 7.92 5.69
CA GLY A 101 -2.45 6.85 4.77
C GLY A 101 -1.47 5.86 5.42
N SER A 102 -1.33 4.68 4.80
CA SER A 102 -0.44 3.63 5.32
C SER A 102 1.03 4.06 5.39
N ASN A 103 1.49 4.98 4.55
CA ASN A 103 2.87 5.48 4.61
C ASN A 103 3.19 6.18 5.93
N GLU A 104 2.26 6.97 6.50
CA GLU A 104 2.46 7.56 7.83
C GLU A 104 2.46 6.49 8.92
N ILE A 105 1.58 5.48 8.82
CA ILE A 105 1.61 4.31 9.70
C ILE A 105 2.99 3.64 9.66
N LEU A 106 3.50 3.33 8.46
CA LEU A 106 4.83 2.71 8.30
C LEU A 106 5.95 3.59 8.86
N GLN A 107 5.87 4.91 8.67
CA GLN A 107 6.83 5.84 9.25
C GLN A 107 6.80 5.83 10.79
N GLN A 108 5.62 5.86 11.39
CA GLN A 108 5.46 5.77 12.85
C GLN A 108 5.97 4.43 13.39
N LEU A 109 5.72 3.32 12.71
CA LEU A 109 6.25 2.01 13.08
C LEU A 109 7.79 1.98 13.04
N LEU A 110 8.38 2.56 12.00
CA LEU A 110 9.84 2.68 11.91
C LEU A 110 10.43 3.66 12.92
N GLN A 111 9.70 4.68 13.35
CA GLN A 111 10.10 5.55 14.46
C GLN A 111 10.05 4.83 15.81
N ALA A 112 9.10 3.89 15.99
CA ALA A 112 8.95 3.16 17.24
C ALA A 112 9.89 1.95 17.34
N PHE A 113 10.05 1.20 16.26
CA PHE A 113 10.74 -0.11 16.25
C PHE A 113 12.05 -0.11 15.46
N GLY A 114 12.28 0.90 14.60
CA GLY A 114 13.50 1.10 13.81
C GLY A 114 14.44 2.15 14.41
N GLY A 115 15.16 2.84 13.54
CA GLY A 115 16.08 3.93 13.90
C GLY A 115 17.56 3.55 13.82
N PRO A 116 18.47 4.45 14.25
CA PRO A 116 19.90 4.20 14.20
C PRO A 116 20.32 2.94 14.97
N GLY A 117 21.13 2.10 14.33
CA GLY A 117 21.62 0.83 14.89
C GLY A 117 20.64 -0.34 14.76
N ARG A 118 19.44 -0.10 14.25
CA ARG A 118 18.42 -1.13 13.96
C ARG A 118 18.33 -1.43 12.47
N SER A 119 17.71 -2.56 12.14
CA SER A 119 17.56 -3.00 10.75
C SER A 119 16.15 -3.48 10.43
N ALA A 120 15.77 -3.28 9.17
CA ALA A 120 14.57 -3.82 8.58
C ALA A 120 14.92 -4.68 7.37
N ILE A 121 14.25 -5.80 7.17
CA ILE A 121 14.39 -6.67 6.00
C ILE A 121 13.11 -6.67 5.17
N GLY A 122 13.26 -6.71 3.84
CA GLY A 122 12.16 -6.90 2.90
C GLY A 122 12.51 -7.88 1.80
N PHE A 123 11.49 -8.50 1.21
CA PHE A 123 11.61 -9.52 0.17
C PHE A 123 11.32 -8.89 -1.20
N VAL A 124 12.39 -8.61 -1.96
CA VAL A 124 12.29 -7.85 -3.22
C VAL A 124 12.09 -8.76 -4.45
N PRO A 125 11.39 -8.24 -5.50
CA PRO A 125 10.79 -6.92 -5.59
C PRO A 125 9.57 -6.76 -4.68
N SER A 126 9.44 -5.60 -4.02
CA SER A 126 8.33 -5.26 -3.14
C SER A 126 8.05 -3.75 -3.15
N TYR A 127 7.16 -3.29 -2.27
CA TYR A 127 6.75 -1.90 -2.22
C TYR A 127 7.92 -0.97 -1.91
N SER A 128 8.19 -0.07 -2.86
CA SER A 128 9.38 0.81 -2.84
C SER A 128 9.41 1.80 -1.66
N MET A 129 8.26 2.07 -1.01
CA MET A 129 8.25 2.96 0.15
C MET A 129 8.84 2.29 1.40
N HIS A 130 8.89 0.97 1.51
CA HIS A 130 9.51 0.31 2.65
C HIS A 130 10.99 0.70 2.83
N PRO A 131 11.88 0.56 1.82
CA PRO A 131 13.25 1.05 1.93
C PRO A 131 13.34 2.57 2.08
N ILE A 132 12.50 3.34 1.37
CA ILE A 132 12.54 4.81 1.42
C ILE A 132 12.23 5.32 2.84
N ILE A 133 11.21 4.78 3.50
CA ILE A 133 10.84 5.18 4.86
C ILE A 133 11.89 4.66 5.86
N SER A 134 12.45 3.45 5.65
CA SER A 134 13.54 2.91 6.47
C SER A 134 14.76 3.84 6.45
N ASP A 135 15.18 4.26 5.26
CA ASP A 135 16.26 5.26 5.10
C ASP A 135 15.91 6.60 5.76
N GLY A 136 14.66 7.05 5.59
CA GLY A 136 14.18 8.29 6.20
C GLY A 136 14.28 8.32 7.73
N THR A 137 14.15 7.15 8.36
CA THR A 137 14.25 6.94 9.81
C THR A 137 15.64 6.43 10.26
N GLN A 138 16.61 6.36 9.35
CA GLN A 138 17.96 5.82 9.60
C GLN A 138 17.94 4.35 10.04
N THR A 139 16.94 3.59 9.65
CA THR A 139 16.87 2.14 9.83
C THR A 139 17.60 1.46 8.67
N ARG A 140 18.58 0.61 8.97
CA ARG A 140 19.35 -0.09 7.93
C ARG A 140 18.43 -1.04 7.16
N TRP A 141 18.30 -0.82 5.85
CA TRP A 141 17.53 -1.70 4.97
C TRP A 141 18.35 -2.92 4.54
N LEU A 142 17.78 -4.10 4.72
CA LEU A 142 18.31 -5.39 4.29
C LEU A 142 17.39 -5.98 3.22
N VAL A 143 17.99 -6.73 2.30
CA VAL A 143 17.28 -7.29 1.15
C VAL A 143 17.40 -8.82 1.16
N ALA A 144 16.29 -9.51 1.04
CA ALA A 144 16.20 -10.90 0.61
C ALA A 144 15.39 -10.96 -0.70
N ASN A 145 15.65 -11.96 -1.53
CA ASN A 145 14.98 -12.05 -2.84
C ASN A 145 13.74 -12.96 -2.75
N ARG A 146 12.71 -12.62 -3.51
CA ARG A 146 11.63 -13.52 -3.88
C ARG A 146 12.14 -14.56 -4.88
N ALA A 147 11.38 -15.63 -5.09
CA ALA A 147 11.68 -16.63 -6.13
C ALA A 147 11.61 -16.03 -7.54
N GLY A 148 12.07 -16.77 -8.55
CA GLY A 148 12.09 -16.28 -9.94
C GLY A 148 10.70 -16.03 -10.57
N ASP A 149 9.65 -16.57 -9.97
CA ASP A 149 8.26 -16.33 -10.30
C ASP A 149 7.62 -15.24 -9.40
N PHE A 150 8.42 -14.55 -8.63
CA PHE A 150 8.04 -13.52 -7.65
C PHE A 150 7.28 -14.03 -6.42
N SER A 151 7.10 -15.33 -6.23
CA SER A 151 6.50 -15.89 -5.02
C SER A 151 7.40 -15.68 -3.79
N LEU A 152 6.79 -15.67 -2.60
CA LEU A 152 7.50 -15.66 -1.33
C LEU A 152 7.88 -17.11 -0.96
N ASP A 153 9.15 -17.46 -1.10
CA ASP A 153 9.65 -18.75 -0.58
C ASP A 153 9.86 -18.62 0.94
N ALA A 154 8.94 -19.20 1.70
CA ALA A 154 8.96 -19.12 3.17
C ALA A 154 10.23 -19.72 3.80
N ALA A 155 10.83 -20.76 3.21
CA ALA A 155 12.05 -21.39 3.75
C ALA A 155 13.27 -20.49 3.53
N VAL A 156 13.37 -19.89 2.34
CA VAL A 156 14.43 -18.92 2.00
C VAL A 156 14.27 -17.66 2.86
N ALA A 157 13.05 -17.15 2.99
CA ALA A 157 12.74 -15.97 3.78
C ALA A 157 13.05 -16.19 5.28
N ALA A 158 12.64 -17.34 5.84
CA ALA A 158 12.95 -17.72 7.23
C ALA A 158 14.46 -17.85 7.48
N THR A 159 15.21 -18.38 6.51
CA THR A 159 16.66 -18.46 6.59
C THR A 159 17.30 -17.07 6.65
N ALA A 160 16.87 -16.15 5.78
CA ALA A 160 17.34 -14.77 5.77
C ALA A 160 17.01 -14.03 7.08
N ILE A 161 15.83 -14.25 7.66
CA ILE A 161 15.43 -13.68 8.95
C ILE A 161 16.38 -14.18 10.07
N LYS A 162 16.66 -15.48 10.14
CA LYS A 162 17.57 -16.06 11.13
C LYS A 162 19.00 -15.56 10.99
N GLU A 163 19.48 -15.44 9.76
CA GLU A 163 20.84 -14.98 9.45
C GLU A 163 21.04 -13.51 9.85
N HIS A 164 20.07 -12.66 9.51
CA HIS A 164 20.20 -11.21 9.69
C HIS A 164 19.64 -10.72 11.02
N THR A 165 18.80 -11.50 11.71
CA THR A 165 18.13 -11.14 12.97
C THR A 165 17.60 -9.68 12.98
N PRO A 166 16.77 -9.28 11.98
CA PRO A 166 16.31 -7.91 11.84
C PRO A 166 15.39 -7.49 12.99
N ASP A 167 15.30 -6.17 13.22
CA ASP A 167 14.36 -5.61 14.17
C ASP A 167 12.94 -5.49 13.56
N ILE A 168 12.88 -5.37 12.23
CA ILE A 168 11.61 -5.27 11.48
C ILE A 168 11.67 -6.20 10.27
N VAL A 169 10.60 -6.97 10.05
CA VAL A 169 10.38 -7.77 8.84
C VAL A 169 9.19 -7.20 8.08
N PHE A 170 9.37 -6.80 6.83
CA PHE A 170 8.28 -6.36 5.95
C PHE A 170 7.80 -7.47 5.03
N VAL A 171 6.50 -7.73 5.03
CA VAL A 171 5.82 -8.62 4.07
C VAL A 171 4.64 -7.87 3.45
N ALA A 172 4.72 -7.50 2.18
CA ALA A 172 3.54 -7.00 1.46
C ALA A 172 2.72 -8.19 0.95
N SER A 173 1.41 -8.23 1.29
CA SER A 173 0.49 -9.30 0.93
C SER A 173 -0.94 -8.79 0.76
N PRO A 174 -1.46 -8.71 -0.48
CA PRO A 174 -0.79 -8.94 -1.78
C PRO A 174 0.41 -8.03 -2.03
N ASN A 175 1.46 -8.60 -2.62
CA ASN A 175 2.70 -7.87 -2.86
C ASN A 175 2.57 -6.87 -4.02
N ASN A 176 3.09 -5.70 -3.87
CA ASN A 176 3.28 -4.74 -4.95
C ASN A 176 4.79 -4.69 -5.30
N PRO A 177 5.20 -5.04 -6.55
CA PRO A 177 4.38 -5.02 -7.76
C PRO A 177 3.94 -6.38 -8.32
N SER A 178 4.22 -7.51 -7.68
CA SER A 178 3.91 -8.83 -8.27
C SER A 178 2.43 -9.25 -8.16
N GLY A 179 1.70 -8.72 -7.19
CA GLY A 179 0.29 -9.04 -6.95
C GLY A 179 0.03 -10.28 -6.11
N GLN A 180 1.05 -11.06 -5.78
CA GLN A 180 0.89 -12.34 -5.08
C GLN A 180 0.70 -12.16 -3.58
N SER A 181 -0.21 -12.95 -3.00
CA SER A 181 -0.44 -13.03 -1.56
C SER A 181 0.46 -14.06 -0.89
N ALA A 182 0.83 -13.80 0.35
CA ALA A 182 1.39 -14.80 1.25
C ALA A 182 0.26 -15.55 1.96
N THR A 183 0.43 -16.86 2.14
CA THR A 183 -0.51 -17.68 2.89
C THR A 183 -0.32 -17.51 4.40
N PRO A 184 -1.34 -17.80 5.23
CA PRO A 184 -1.17 -17.80 6.70
C PRO A 184 -0.04 -18.70 7.21
N ASP A 185 0.19 -19.85 6.54
CA ASP A 185 1.25 -20.77 6.92
C ASP A 185 2.66 -20.23 6.59
N GLU A 186 2.82 -19.55 5.45
CA GLU A 186 4.06 -18.83 5.13
C GLU A 186 4.33 -17.73 6.15
N LEU A 187 3.32 -16.90 6.48
CA LEU A 187 3.46 -15.85 7.48
C LEU A 187 3.82 -16.41 8.86
N ARG A 188 3.18 -17.51 9.28
CA ARG A 188 3.49 -18.21 10.53
C ARG A 188 4.93 -18.71 10.54
N ALA A 189 5.40 -19.33 9.45
CA ALA A 189 6.77 -19.82 9.32
C ALA A 189 7.80 -18.68 9.47
N LEU A 190 7.52 -17.51 8.93
CA LEU A 190 8.37 -16.33 9.09
C LEU A 190 8.36 -15.82 10.55
N LEU A 191 7.19 -15.74 11.18
CA LEU A 191 7.04 -15.33 12.59
C LEU A 191 7.77 -16.27 13.53
N ASP A 192 7.70 -17.59 13.30
CA ASP A 192 8.39 -18.61 14.07
C ASP A 192 9.92 -18.55 13.86
N ALA A 193 10.37 -18.03 12.73
CA ALA A 193 11.79 -17.82 12.45
C ALA A 193 12.40 -16.60 13.14
N MET A 194 11.56 -15.72 13.71
CA MET A 194 11.99 -14.48 14.36
C MET A 194 12.29 -14.73 15.83
N ASP A 195 13.52 -14.52 16.27
CA ASP A 195 13.88 -14.52 17.69
C ASP A 195 13.48 -13.21 18.40
N ARG A 196 13.45 -12.10 17.63
CA ARG A 196 13.13 -10.74 18.12
C ARG A 196 12.46 -9.91 17.03
N GLY A 197 12.07 -8.68 17.39
CA GLY A 197 11.53 -7.69 16.44
C GLY A 197 10.05 -7.88 16.13
N VAL A 198 9.58 -7.12 15.15
CA VAL A 198 8.20 -7.12 14.70
C VAL A 198 8.11 -7.44 13.22
N MET A 199 7.07 -8.16 12.81
CA MET A 199 6.70 -8.35 11.41
C MET A 199 5.53 -7.42 11.08
N ILE A 200 5.71 -6.63 10.02
CA ILE A 200 4.69 -5.76 9.46
C ILE A 200 4.19 -6.41 8.18
N VAL A 201 2.93 -6.89 8.20
CA VAL A 201 2.23 -7.38 7.02
C VAL A 201 1.47 -6.21 6.41
N ASP A 202 1.92 -5.74 5.24
CA ASP A 202 1.28 -4.64 4.52
C ASP A 202 0.19 -5.19 3.60
N GLU A 203 -1.07 -5.13 4.07
CA GLU A 203 -2.27 -5.57 3.38
C GLU A 203 -2.98 -4.42 2.66
N ALA A 204 -2.22 -3.53 1.99
CA ALA A 204 -2.81 -2.41 1.24
C ALA A 204 -3.82 -2.86 0.16
N TYR A 205 -3.78 -4.12 -0.24
CA TYR A 205 -4.68 -4.76 -1.23
C TYR A 205 -5.47 -5.92 -0.62
N GLY A 206 -5.59 -5.99 0.70
CA GLY A 206 -6.18 -7.12 1.42
C GLY A 206 -7.62 -7.44 1.02
N GLU A 207 -8.42 -6.43 0.64
CA GLU A 207 -9.81 -6.61 0.19
C GLU A 207 -9.93 -7.30 -1.18
N PHE A 208 -8.85 -7.36 -1.97
CA PHE A 208 -8.79 -8.08 -3.26
C PHE A 208 -8.24 -9.50 -3.12
N SER A 209 -7.65 -9.82 -1.95
CA SER A 209 -6.95 -11.08 -1.73
C SER A 209 -7.90 -12.27 -1.61
N SER A 210 -7.49 -13.39 -2.19
CA SER A 210 -8.13 -14.69 -1.98
C SER A 210 -7.69 -15.37 -0.67
N GLN A 211 -6.60 -14.87 -0.04
CA GLN A 211 -6.07 -15.42 1.21
C GLN A 211 -6.71 -14.73 2.43
N PRO A 212 -6.86 -15.46 3.55
CA PRO A 212 -7.25 -14.85 4.82
C PRO A 212 -6.29 -13.75 5.26
N SER A 213 -6.81 -12.78 6.00
CA SER A 213 -6.00 -11.70 6.56
C SER A 213 -5.04 -12.20 7.64
N ALA A 214 -3.83 -11.63 7.68
CA ALA A 214 -2.89 -11.85 8.78
C ALA A 214 -3.42 -11.41 10.15
N ILE A 215 -4.52 -10.66 10.21
CA ILE A 215 -5.22 -10.30 11.45
C ILE A 215 -5.55 -11.55 12.29
N GLU A 216 -5.88 -12.69 11.64
CA GLU A 216 -6.17 -13.96 12.31
C GLU A 216 -5.00 -14.50 13.17
N LEU A 217 -3.78 -14.05 12.87
CA LEU A 217 -2.58 -14.49 13.58
C LEU A 217 -2.18 -13.57 14.73
N ILE A 218 -2.81 -12.41 14.91
CA ILE A 218 -2.39 -11.41 15.93
C ILE A 218 -2.46 -11.99 17.34
N GLU A 219 -3.50 -12.76 17.66
CA GLU A 219 -3.66 -13.36 18.98
C GLU A 219 -2.54 -14.38 19.30
N GLN A 220 -2.03 -15.07 18.27
CA GLN A 220 -0.92 -16.03 18.41
C GLN A 220 0.43 -15.31 18.55
N PHE A 221 0.59 -14.13 17.94
CA PHE A 221 1.85 -13.37 17.92
C PHE A 221 1.67 -11.91 18.38
N PRO A 222 1.09 -11.66 19.58
CA PRO A 222 0.63 -10.33 20.01
C PRO A 222 1.76 -9.30 20.16
N THR A 223 3.00 -9.73 20.38
CA THR A 223 4.16 -8.83 20.52
C THR A 223 4.98 -8.67 19.26
N ARG A 224 4.59 -9.36 18.18
CA ARG A 224 5.42 -9.45 16.95
C ARG A 224 4.68 -9.10 15.67
N LEU A 225 3.36 -9.32 15.59
CA LEU A 225 2.61 -9.14 14.36
C LEU A 225 1.85 -7.82 14.36
N ILE A 226 2.04 -7.07 13.27
CA ILE A 226 1.36 -5.81 12.98
C ILE A 226 0.82 -5.92 11.54
N VAL A 227 -0.46 -5.64 11.35
CA VAL A 227 -1.06 -5.60 10.02
C VAL A 227 -1.37 -4.16 9.65
N THR A 228 -0.97 -3.71 8.45
CA THR A 228 -1.29 -2.36 7.97
C THR A 228 -2.27 -2.43 6.80
N ARG A 229 -3.21 -1.49 6.74
CA ARG A 229 -4.21 -1.36 5.68
C ARG A 229 -4.41 0.10 5.26
N THR A 230 -5.11 0.31 4.16
CA THR A 230 -5.40 1.64 3.63
C THR A 230 -6.78 1.70 2.98
N MET A 231 -7.46 2.81 3.12
CA MET A 231 -8.69 3.07 2.36
C MET A 231 -8.40 3.61 0.93
N SER A 232 -7.12 3.77 0.55
CA SER A 232 -6.74 4.34 -0.75
C SER A 232 -7.03 3.44 -1.95
N LYS A 233 -7.28 2.14 -1.74
CA LYS A 233 -7.43 1.13 -2.79
C LYS A 233 -8.89 0.66 -2.90
N ALA A 234 -9.29 -0.35 -2.17
CA ALA A 234 -10.65 -0.91 -2.23
C ALA A 234 -11.74 0.13 -1.95
N PHE A 235 -11.53 1.02 -1.00
CA PHE A 235 -12.51 2.04 -0.61
C PHE A 235 -12.61 3.26 -1.55
N ALA A 236 -11.87 3.29 -2.68
CA ALA A 236 -11.83 4.47 -3.57
C ALA A 236 -11.55 5.79 -2.84
N PHE A 237 -10.80 5.75 -1.73
CA PHE A 237 -10.57 6.87 -0.82
C PHE A 237 -9.13 7.40 -0.88
N ALA A 238 -8.47 7.29 -2.04
CA ALA A 238 -7.09 7.71 -2.21
C ALA A 238 -6.86 9.19 -1.88
N GLY A 239 -7.80 10.06 -2.28
CA GLY A 239 -7.76 11.50 -1.99
C GLY A 239 -8.04 11.85 -0.53
N GLY A 240 -8.73 10.99 0.23
CA GLY A 240 -9.08 11.19 1.64
C GLY A 240 -7.95 10.88 2.62
N ARG A 241 -6.88 10.20 2.15
CA ARG A 241 -5.64 9.95 2.90
C ARG A 241 -5.86 9.25 4.23
N LEU A 242 -6.51 8.08 4.26
CA LEU A 242 -6.61 7.27 5.47
C LEU A 242 -5.89 5.93 5.31
N GLY A 243 -5.02 5.62 6.28
CA GLY A 243 -4.43 4.32 6.54
C GLY A 243 -4.59 3.95 8.00
N TYR A 244 -4.49 2.68 8.31
CA TYR A 244 -4.62 2.18 9.67
C TYR A 244 -3.79 0.92 9.88
N LEU A 245 -3.48 0.62 11.13
CA LEU A 245 -2.87 -0.65 11.53
C LEU A 245 -3.76 -1.37 12.53
N ILE A 246 -3.58 -2.67 12.59
CA ILE A 246 -4.20 -3.58 13.54
C ILE A 246 -3.08 -4.36 14.25
N ALA A 247 -3.10 -4.35 15.57
CA ALA A 247 -2.12 -5.06 16.39
C ALA A 247 -2.64 -5.25 17.82
N ALA A 248 -1.86 -5.89 18.69
CA ALA A 248 -2.14 -5.92 20.12
C ALA A 248 -2.10 -4.50 20.73
N PRO A 249 -2.86 -4.22 21.80
CA PRO A 249 -2.95 -2.89 22.41
C PRO A 249 -1.61 -2.26 22.78
N ALA A 250 -0.62 -3.04 23.21
CA ALA A 250 0.72 -2.53 23.52
C ALA A 250 1.45 -1.90 22.31
N VAL A 251 1.16 -2.38 21.09
CA VAL A 251 1.68 -1.75 19.87
C VAL A 251 1.00 -0.40 19.64
N ILE A 252 -0.31 -0.30 19.89
CA ILE A 252 -1.04 0.97 19.79
C ILE A 252 -0.48 1.99 20.79
N GLU A 253 -0.17 1.57 22.02
CA GLU A 253 0.50 2.42 23.01
C GLU A 253 1.87 2.91 22.50
N ALA A 254 2.64 2.05 21.82
CA ALA A 254 3.91 2.45 21.21
C ALA A 254 3.72 3.52 20.13
N MET A 255 2.62 3.47 19.33
CA MET A 255 2.31 4.52 18.35
C MET A 255 2.05 5.86 19.02
N LEU A 256 1.44 5.89 20.21
CA LEU A 256 1.18 7.12 20.97
C LEU A 256 2.48 7.82 21.40
N LEU A 257 3.60 7.09 21.50
CA LEU A 257 4.91 7.67 21.88
C LEU A 257 5.56 8.45 20.74
N VAL A 258 5.29 8.10 19.50
CA VAL A 258 5.98 8.64 18.31
C VAL A 258 5.11 9.54 17.44
N ARG A 259 3.79 9.40 17.53
CA ARG A 259 2.87 10.18 16.73
C ARG A 259 2.93 11.66 17.09
N LEU A 260 2.72 12.54 16.11
CA LEU A 260 2.45 13.94 16.39
C LEU A 260 1.01 14.08 16.94
N PRO A 261 0.78 14.90 17.96
CA PRO A 261 -0.57 15.13 18.48
C PRO A 261 -1.44 15.76 17.40
N TYR A 262 -2.73 15.35 17.33
CA TYR A 262 -3.71 15.89 16.37
C TYR A 262 -3.34 15.69 14.90
N HIS A 263 -2.56 14.64 14.57
CA HIS A 263 -2.02 14.38 13.24
C HIS A 263 -3.10 14.15 12.17
N LEU A 264 -4.26 13.57 12.55
CA LEU A 264 -5.35 13.24 11.64
C LEU A 264 -6.46 14.31 11.73
N SER A 265 -6.72 15.02 10.62
CA SER A 265 -7.65 16.15 10.58
C SER A 265 -9.10 15.74 10.90
N ALA A 266 -9.89 16.66 11.45
CA ALA A 266 -11.33 16.45 11.68
C ALA A 266 -12.08 16.12 10.38
N LEU A 267 -11.68 16.72 9.25
CA LEU A 267 -12.30 16.49 7.95
C LEU A 267 -12.04 15.08 7.44
N THR A 268 -10.79 14.59 7.55
CA THR A 268 -10.43 13.23 7.19
C THR A 268 -11.17 12.22 8.08
N GLN A 269 -11.22 12.44 9.40
CA GLN A 269 -11.96 11.56 10.31
C GLN A 269 -13.46 11.50 9.93
N ALA A 270 -14.08 12.63 9.67
CA ALA A 270 -15.50 12.70 9.30
C ALA A 270 -15.79 12.01 7.96
N ALA A 271 -14.97 12.28 6.94
CA ALA A 271 -15.12 11.68 5.61
C ALA A 271 -14.89 10.15 5.63
N ALA A 272 -13.89 9.69 6.36
CA ALA A 272 -13.59 8.27 6.47
C ALA A 272 -14.69 7.49 7.21
N ARG A 273 -15.28 8.07 8.27
CA ARG A 273 -16.43 7.50 8.97
C ARG A 273 -17.67 7.41 8.06
N ALA A 274 -17.90 8.42 7.21
CA ALA A 274 -18.93 8.35 6.17
C ALA A 274 -18.64 7.21 5.18
N ALA A 275 -17.40 7.09 4.68
CA ALA A 275 -17.02 6.01 3.77
C ALA A 275 -17.22 4.61 4.38
N LEU A 276 -16.94 4.44 5.67
CA LEU A 276 -17.15 3.18 6.38
C LEU A 276 -18.63 2.80 6.51
N ARG A 277 -19.54 3.77 6.65
CA ARG A 277 -20.99 3.51 6.65
C ARG A 277 -21.51 3.00 5.30
N HIS A 278 -20.79 3.30 4.22
CA HIS A 278 -21.08 2.83 2.86
C HIS A 278 -20.09 1.76 2.37
N ALA A 279 -19.47 1.03 3.31
CA ALA A 279 -18.46 0.04 2.96
C ALA A 279 -18.99 -1.03 1.99
N ASP A 280 -20.19 -1.55 2.21
CA ASP A 280 -20.78 -2.60 1.37
C ASP A 280 -20.97 -2.12 -0.08
N ASP A 281 -21.46 -0.89 -0.29
CA ASP A 281 -21.64 -0.33 -1.62
C ASP A 281 -20.29 -0.15 -2.34
N THR A 282 -19.30 0.37 -1.62
CA THR A 282 -17.95 0.65 -2.18
C THR A 282 -17.21 -0.64 -2.49
N LEU A 283 -17.24 -1.60 -1.56
CA LEU A 283 -16.58 -2.89 -1.72
C LEU A 283 -17.28 -3.80 -2.72
N GLY A 284 -18.55 -3.53 -3.06
CA GLY A 284 -19.23 -4.18 -4.19
C GLY A 284 -18.45 -4.04 -5.51
N SER A 285 -17.72 -2.93 -5.71
CA SER A 285 -16.85 -2.74 -6.88
C SER A 285 -15.61 -3.64 -6.90
N VAL A 286 -15.20 -4.19 -5.76
CA VAL A 286 -14.01 -5.06 -5.65
C VAL A 286 -14.22 -6.36 -6.45
N ALA A 287 -15.41 -6.96 -6.36
CA ALA A 287 -15.74 -8.17 -7.14
C ALA A 287 -15.62 -7.91 -8.65
N THR A 288 -16.17 -6.78 -9.13
CA THR A 288 -16.07 -6.36 -10.54
C THR A 288 -14.60 -6.16 -10.96
N LEU A 289 -13.78 -5.55 -10.10
CA LEU A 289 -12.35 -5.37 -10.39
C LEU A 289 -11.59 -6.69 -10.41
N ILE A 290 -11.97 -7.66 -9.59
CA ILE A 290 -11.40 -9.01 -9.63
C ILE A 290 -11.78 -9.71 -10.95
N GLU A 291 -13.03 -9.66 -11.37
CA GLU A 291 -13.47 -10.22 -12.66
C GLU A 291 -12.73 -9.56 -13.84
N GLU A 292 -12.61 -8.24 -13.85
CA GLU A 292 -11.87 -7.51 -14.87
C GLU A 292 -10.37 -7.84 -14.85
N ARG A 293 -9.77 -8.04 -13.66
CA ARG A 293 -8.39 -8.50 -13.53
C ARG A 293 -8.18 -9.84 -14.24
N GLU A 294 -9.05 -10.81 -13.99
CA GLU A 294 -8.98 -12.12 -14.63
C GLU A 294 -9.16 -12.01 -16.15
N ARG A 295 -10.08 -11.16 -16.61
CA ARG A 295 -10.28 -10.88 -18.03
C ARG A 295 -9.03 -10.29 -18.68
N VAL A 296 -8.45 -9.26 -18.08
CA VAL A 296 -7.25 -8.60 -18.58
C VAL A 296 -6.05 -9.55 -18.56
N ALA A 297 -5.84 -10.28 -17.45
CA ALA A 297 -4.75 -11.22 -17.32
C ALA A 297 -4.83 -12.33 -18.39
N LYS A 298 -6.03 -12.89 -18.61
CA LYS A 298 -6.25 -13.88 -19.66
C LYS A 298 -5.97 -13.31 -21.04
N ALA A 299 -6.49 -12.13 -21.37
CA ALA A 299 -6.30 -11.53 -22.68
C ALA A 299 -4.82 -11.22 -22.98
N LEU A 300 -4.08 -10.72 -22.00
CA LEU A 300 -2.62 -10.51 -22.13
C LEU A 300 -1.89 -11.84 -22.35
N THR A 301 -2.26 -12.89 -21.62
CA THR A 301 -1.69 -14.24 -21.79
C THR A 301 -1.97 -14.79 -23.18
N ASP A 302 -3.21 -14.65 -23.68
CA ASP A 302 -3.61 -15.10 -25.04
C ASP A 302 -2.84 -14.33 -26.13
N MET A 303 -2.38 -13.09 -25.84
CA MET A 303 -1.49 -12.31 -26.73
C MET A 303 -0.01 -12.72 -26.62
N GLY A 304 0.35 -13.66 -25.75
CA GLY A 304 1.72 -14.18 -25.58
C GLY A 304 2.55 -13.47 -24.50
N PHE A 305 1.99 -12.53 -23.73
CA PHE A 305 2.69 -11.94 -22.61
C PHE A 305 2.75 -12.91 -21.42
N ARG A 306 3.86 -12.93 -20.70
CA ARG A 306 3.91 -13.55 -19.39
C ARG A 306 3.19 -12.66 -18.38
N VAL A 307 2.13 -13.16 -17.77
CA VAL A 307 1.36 -12.51 -16.72
C VAL A 307 1.62 -13.20 -15.40
N ILE A 308 1.95 -12.44 -14.36
CA ILE A 308 2.12 -12.97 -13.02
C ILE A 308 0.75 -13.03 -12.33
N PRO A 309 0.37 -14.18 -11.74
CA PRO A 309 -0.89 -14.29 -10.98
C PRO A 309 -1.00 -13.21 -9.90
N SER A 310 -2.17 -12.59 -9.78
CA SER A 310 -2.36 -11.43 -8.90
C SER A 310 -3.62 -11.57 -8.06
N ASP A 311 -3.49 -11.23 -6.78
CA ASP A 311 -4.56 -11.03 -5.80
C ASP A 311 -4.77 -9.54 -5.47
N ALA A 312 -4.29 -8.62 -6.34
CA ALA A 312 -4.42 -7.17 -6.16
C ALA A 312 -5.31 -6.55 -7.25
N ASN A 313 -5.46 -5.23 -7.26
CA ASN A 313 -6.16 -4.51 -8.32
C ASN A 313 -5.23 -4.10 -9.49
N PHE A 314 -4.21 -4.88 -9.76
CA PHE A 314 -3.26 -4.69 -10.85
C PHE A 314 -2.66 -6.03 -11.29
N VAL A 315 -2.01 -6.05 -12.45
CA VAL A 315 -1.22 -7.19 -12.91
C VAL A 315 0.19 -6.74 -13.29
N LEU A 316 1.18 -7.60 -12.98
CA LEU A 316 2.54 -7.51 -13.45
C LEU A 316 2.65 -8.42 -14.68
N PHE A 317 3.12 -7.87 -15.80
CA PHE A 317 3.24 -8.62 -17.04
C PHE A 317 4.49 -8.24 -17.83
N GLY A 318 4.96 -9.10 -18.70
CA GLY A 318 6.19 -8.79 -19.43
C GLY A 318 6.84 -9.92 -20.16
N GLU A 319 8.13 -10.03 -19.89
CA GLU A 319 9.26 -10.58 -20.62
C GLU A 319 9.61 -9.70 -21.84
N PHE A 320 9.46 -8.37 -21.69
CA PHE A 320 9.86 -7.41 -22.70
C PHE A 320 11.39 -7.31 -22.82
N ALA A 321 11.92 -7.32 -24.04
CA ALA A 321 13.35 -7.08 -24.29
C ALA A 321 13.77 -5.66 -23.87
N ASP A 322 12.85 -4.68 -23.99
CA ASP A 322 13.03 -3.29 -23.62
C ASP A 322 11.76 -2.79 -22.90
N ALA A 323 11.68 -2.98 -21.57
CA ALA A 323 10.53 -2.53 -20.78
C ALA A 323 10.37 -0.99 -20.78
N PRO A 324 11.42 -0.16 -20.61
CA PRO A 324 11.28 1.29 -20.70
C PRO A 324 10.77 1.77 -22.08
N GLY A 325 11.30 1.25 -23.17
CA GLY A 325 10.83 1.59 -24.51
C GLY A 325 9.41 1.08 -24.76
N THR A 326 9.03 -0.07 -24.18
CA THR A 326 7.66 -0.58 -24.24
C THR A 326 6.70 0.30 -23.43
N TRP A 327 7.12 0.76 -22.24
CA TRP A 327 6.35 1.74 -21.46
C TRP A 327 6.07 3.02 -22.27
N GLN A 328 7.08 3.53 -22.99
CA GLN A 328 6.90 4.70 -23.85
C GLN A 328 5.87 4.44 -24.97
N ARG A 329 5.87 3.24 -25.59
CA ARG A 329 4.88 2.86 -26.61
C ARG A 329 3.44 2.85 -26.07
N TYR A 330 3.23 2.39 -24.80
CA TYR A 330 1.93 2.51 -24.14
C TYR A 330 1.54 3.96 -23.91
N LEU A 331 2.47 4.79 -23.46
CA LEU A 331 2.23 6.22 -23.24
C LEU A 331 1.86 6.92 -24.56
N ASP A 332 2.56 6.64 -25.66
CA ASP A 332 2.28 7.18 -27.00
C ASP A 332 0.91 6.72 -27.55
N ALA A 333 0.44 5.55 -27.09
CA ALA A 333 -0.91 5.07 -27.37
C ALA A 333 -1.99 5.69 -26.46
N GLY A 334 -1.63 6.61 -25.55
CA GLY A 334 -2.54 7.30 -24.64
C GLY A 334 -2.86 6.51 -23.37
N VAL A 335 -2.10 5.46 -23.06
CA VAL A 335 -2.29 4.59 -21.88
C VAL A 335 -1.09 4.70 -20.96
N LEU A 336 -1.26 5.28 -19.79
CA LEU A 336 -0.23 5.41 -18.76
C LEU A 336 -0.25 4.20 -17.84
N ILE A 337 0.70 3.29 -18.00
CA ILE A 337 0.98 2.18 -17.08
C ILE A 337 2.25 2.47 -16.28
N ARG A 338 2.71 1.54 -15.47
CA ARG A 338 3.85 1.74 -14.56
C ARG A 338 5.06 0.90 -14.98
N ASP A 339 6.18 1.56 -15.23
CA ASP A 339 7.50 0.94 -15.11
C ASP A 339 7.84 0.87 -13.62
N VAL A 340 8.02 -0.34 -13.11
CA VAL A 340 8.29 -0.64 -11.70
C VAL A 340 9.77 -0.95 -11.46
N GLY A 341 10.63 -0.78 -12.49
CA GLY A 341 12.05 -1.02 -12.39
C GLY A 341 12.45 -2.50 -12.30
N ILE A 342 11.55 -3.42 -12.66
CA ILE A 342 11.87 -4.85 -12.81
C ILE A 342 12.26 -5.10 -14.27
N PRO A 343 13.46 -5.60 -14.54
CA PRO A 343 13.87 -5.88 -15.91
C PRO A 343 12.86 -6.76 -16.65
N GLY A 344 12.41 -6.28 -17.80
CA GLY A 344 11.47 -6.99 -18.66
C GLY A 344 10.01 -6.94 -18.23
N TYR A 345 9.63 -6.24 -17.14
CA TYR A 345 8.24 -6.22 -16.65
C TYR A 345 7.68 -4.82 -16.48
N LEU A 346 6.39 -4.70 -16.76
CA LEU A 346 5.57 -3.52 -16.50
C LEU A 346 4.35 -3.90 -15.64
N ARG A 347 3.77 -2.93 -14.92
CA ARG A 347 2.58 -3.15 -14.11
C ARG A 347 1.45 -2.26 -14.60
N THR A 348 0.26 -2.83 -14.80
CA THR A 348 -0.95 -2.07 -15.08
C THR A 348 -1.97 -2.23 -13.96
N THR A 349 -2.60 -1.13 -13.56
CA THR A 349 -3.79 -1.13 -12.72
C THR A 349 -4.98 -1.69 -13.51
N ILE A 350 -5.95 -2.28 -12.84
CA ILE A 350 -7.23 -2.64 -13.43
C ILE A 350 -8.15 -1.42 -13.35
N GLY A 351 -8.53 -0.91 -14.50
CA GLY A 351 -9.40 0.24 -14.71
C GLY A 351 -10.87 -0.14 -14.91
N LEU A 352 -11.65 0.82 -15.39
CA LEU A 352 -12.98 0.54 -15.95
C LEU A 352 -12.87 -0.32 -17.21
N ALA A 353 -13.97 -0.94 -17.62
CA ALA A 353 -13.97 -1.85 -18.78
C ALA A 353 -13.41 -1.20 -20.06
N ASP A 354 -13.79 0.05 -20.34
CA ASP A 354 -13.31 0.82 -21.49
C ASP A 354 -11.82 1.20 -21.37
N GLU A 355 -11.33 1.49 -20.17
CA GLU A 355 -9.91 1.74 -19.92
C GLU A 355 -9.08 0.45 -20.12
N ASN A 356 -9.61 -0.68 -19.64
CA ASN A 356 -9.00 -1.99 -19.85
C ASN A 356 -9.00 -2.40 -21.32
N ASP A 357 -10.07 -2.12 -22.06
CA ASP A 357 -10.16 -2.37 -23.50
C ASP A 357 -9.14 -1.52 -24.28
N ALA A 358 -8.92 -0.26 -23.89
CA ALA A 358 -7.89 0.59 -24.47
C ALA A 358 -6.48 0.04 -24.21
N LEU A 359 -6.22 -0.45 -22.98
CA LEU A 359 -4.97 -1.16 -22.61
C LEU A 359 -4.75 -2.36 -23.53
N LEU A 360 -5.77 -3.24 -23.66
CA LEU A 360 -5.67 -4.46 -24.47
C LEU A 360 -5.49 -4.15 -25.95
N ALA A 361 -6.17 -3.12 -26.46
CA ALA A 361 -5.97 -2.67 -27.84
C ALA A 361 -4.53 -2.11 -28.08
N ALA A 362 -3.95 -1.42 -27.11
CA ALA A 362 -2.56 -0.98 -27.17
C ALA A 362 -1.61 -2.19 -27.12
N SER A 363 -1.87 -3.15 -26.22
CA SER A 363 -1.07 -4.38 -26.07
C SER A 363 -1.04 -5.22 -27.35
N ALA A 364 -2.18 -5.36 -28.05
CA ALA A 364 -2.26 -6.09 -29.31
C ALA A 364 -1.40 -5.43 -30.42
N ARG A 365 -1.27 -4.10 -30.44
CA ARG A 365 -0.41 -3.37 -31.40
C ARG A 365 1.07 -3.45 -31.04
N ILE A 366 1.39 -3.49 -29.76
CA ILE A 366 2.77 -3.52 -29.25
C ILE A 366 3.37 -4.92 -29.43
N GLY A 367 2.58 -5.98 -29.19
CA GLY A 367 3.02 -7.37 -29.29
C GLY A 367 3.87 -7.81 -28.10
N ALA A 368 4.01 -9.12 -27.95
CA ALA A 368 4.83 -9.77 -26.90
C ALA A 368 6.23 -10.06 -27.44
N SER A 369 6.98 -9.04 -27.87
CA SER A 369 8.32 -9.20 -28.46
C SER A 369 9.43 -8.67 -27.56
#